data_3fdc555de671c26c3db33e7bf0fd1ae0
#
_entry.id   3fdc555de671c26c3db33e7bf0fd1ae0
#
_cell.length_a   1.000
_cell.length_b   1.000
_cell.length_c   1.000
_cell.angle_alpha   90.00
_cell.angle_beta   90.00
_cell.angle_gamma   90.00
#
_symmetry.space_group_name_H-M   'P 1'
#
loop_
_entity.id
_entity.type
_entity.pdbx_description
1 polymer ?
#
loop_
_entity_poly.entity_id
_entity_poly.type
_entity_poly.pdbx_seq_one_letter_code
_entity_poly.pdbx_strand_id
1 'polypeptide(L)'
;MDNQNTEMKTCKYCMTQIPKKAKICPNCKKKQSHTVRWIILGVIVLLLLLNMLGKSGSNDAESENTAENEKAETTVVENKTDEADGKTYSENDFDVKEYLYENTIGDTLYFLIVTNNSKANVAVSGNATAKDSSGNSIGADDMDIAVIGAGETSFGYFYFDGVTGIDSVDYSLKYSDSLYDPVINNLEVEQTTNDENVIVSATNKGEKEAEFVMAQALFFDENNNVIWESEDYITDDELKIKPNDTLSVQLDCQKGYDHVEVYFTGRAGK
;
A
#
# COMPACT_ATOMS: atom_id res chain seq x y z
N MET A 1 16.85 -25.01 42.30
CA MET A 1 16.38 -25.24 40.92
C MET A 1 15.32 -24.18 40.64
N ASP A 2 15.77 -23.04 40.11
CA ASP A 2 14.90 -21.90 39.87
C ASP A 2 14.04 -22.13 38.64
N ASN A 3 12.76 -22.33 38.85
CA ASN A 3 11.78 -22.48 37.80
C ASN A 3 11.40 -21.06 37.30
N GLN A 4 12.25 -20.51 36.40
CA GLN A 4 11.90 -19.23 35.74
C GLN A 4 10.77 -19.49 34.74
N ASN A 5 9.57 -19.17 35.15
CA ASN A 5 8.41 -19.09 34.26
C ASN A 5 8.66 -17.94 33.27
N THR A 6 9.38 -18.24 32.18
CA THR A 6 9.68 -17.24 31.16
C THR A 6 8.45 -17.06 30.29
N GLU A 7 7.71 -15.97 30.49
CA GLU A 7 6.59 -15.57 29.60
C GLU A 7 7.08 -15.54 28.15
N MET A 8 6.34 -16.23 27.27
CA MET A 8 6.63 -16.35 25.85
C MET A 8 5.75 -15.39 25.05
N LYS A 9 6.21 -14.96 23.88
CA LYS A 9 5.43 -14.28 22.85
C LYS A 9 5.70 -14.92 21.50
N THR A 10 4.76 -14.77 20.59
CA THR A 10 4.93 -15.22 19.21
C THR A 10 5.72 -14.18 18.40
N CYS A 11 6.72 -14.62 17.64
CA CYS A 11 7.43 -13.76 16.71
C CYS A 11 6.48 -13.34 15.59
N LYS A 12 6.36 -12.03 15.31
CA LYS A 12 5.46 -11.51 14.29
C LYS A 12 5.89 -11.82 12.83
N TYR A 13 7.10 -12.36 12.64
CA TYR A 13 7.62 -12.65 11.30
C TYR A 13 7.67 -14.15 10.97
N CYS A 14 7.92 -15.02 11.93
CA CYS A 14 8.05 -16.46 11.69
C CYS A 14 7.20 -17.32 12.64
N MET A 15 6.30 -16.71 13.41
CA MET A 15 5.35 -17.33 14.32
C MET A 15 5.97 -18.26 15.41
N THR A 16 7.29 -18.32 15.51
CA THR A 16 7.98 -19.11 16.52
C THR A 16 7.79 -18.47 17.91
N GLN A 17 7.56 -19.31 18.93
CA GLN A 17 7.50 -18.86 20.33
C GLN A 17 8.89 -18.42 20.80
N ILE A 18 9.00 -17.16 21.26
CA ILE A 18 10.24 -16.55 21.75
C ILE A 18 10.01 -15.92 23.11
N PRO A 19 11.06 -15.75 23.93
CA PRO A 19 10.92 -15.05 25.22
C PRO A 19 10.33 -13.66 25.01
N LYS A 20 9.36 -13.26 25.85
CA LYS A 20 8.65 -11.97 25.76
C LYS A 20 9.60 -10.75 25.70
N LYS A 21 10.76 -10.85 26.36
CA LYS A 21 11.80 -9.81 26.36
C LYS A 21 12.75 -9.85 25.15
N ALA A 22 12.64 -10.85 24.28
CA ALA A 22 13.52 -10.94 23.12
C ALA A 22 13.30 -9.77 22.16
N LYS A 23 14.37 -9.01 21.91
CA LYS A 23 14.40 -7.88 20.95
C LYS A 23 14.69 -8.35 19.52
N ILE A 24 15.24 -9.54 19.36
CA ILE A 24 15.55 -10.17 18.08
C ILE A 24 15.04 -11.61 18.16
N CYS A 25 14.37 -12.09 17.13
CA CYS A 25 13.94 -13.48 17.05
C CYS A 25 15.16 -14.38 16.85
N PRO A 26 15.43 -15.41 17.68
CA PRO A 26 16.55 -16.31 17.49
C PRO A 26 16.41 -17.19 16.24
N ASN A 27 15.20 -17.40 15.75
CA ASN A 27 14.91 -18.23 14.59
C ASN A 27 15.08 -17.46 13.27
N CYS A 28 14.30 -16.37 13.04
CA CYS A 28 14.34 -15.59 11.79
C CYS A 28 15.25 -14.36 11.85
N LYS A 29 15.92 -14.08 12.97
CA LYS A 29 16.85 -12.97 13.22
C LYS A 29 16.26 -11.56 13.05
N LYS A 30 14.95 -11.41 12.78
CA LYS A 30 14.29 -10.10 12.64
C LYS A 30 14.05 -9.42 13.99
N LYS A 31 14.21 -8.09 14.03
CA LYS A 31 13.99 -7.27 15.25
C LYS A 31 12.50 -7.21 15.62
N GLN A 32 12.20 -7.32 16.92
CA GLN A 32 10.87 -7.27 17.50
C GLN A 32 10.66 -5.90 18.19
N SER A 33 10.73 -4.76 17.43
CA SER A 33 10.63 -3.44 18.06
C SER A 33 9.20 -2.89 18.02
N HIS A 34 8.76 -2.31 19.15
CA HIS A 34 7.49 -1.57 19.30
C HIS A 34 7.75 -0.06 19.46
N THR A 35 8.91 0.45 19.04
CA THR A 35 9.36 1.81 19.43
C THR A 35 8.59 2.92 18.72
N VAL A 36 8.05 2.67 17.53
CA VAL A 36 7.37 3.69 16.72
C VAL A 36 6.06 4.19 17.37
N ARG A 37 5.28 3.28 17.96
CA ARG A 37 3.99 3.61 18.60
C ARG A 37 4.13 4.62 19.75
N TRP A 38 5.19 4.53 20.55
CA TRP A 38 5.44 5.44 21.68
C TRP A 38 5.94 6.82 21.22
N ILE A 39 6.65 6.90 20.11
CA ILE A 39 7.11 8.17 19.54
C ILE A 39 5.92 8.94 18.97
N ILE A 40 5.02 8.27 18.24
CA ILE A 40 3.80 8.88 17.68
C ILE A 40 2.89 9.39 18.80
N LEU A 41 2.63 8.59 19.85
CA LEU A 41 1.86 9.02 21.03
C LEU A 41 2.48 10.23 21.71
N GLY A 42 3.80 10.28 21.84
CA GLY A 42 4.52 11.41 22.44
C GLY A 42 4.35 12.70 21.63
N VAL A 43 4.40 12.63 20.30
CA VAL A 43 4.20 13.77 19.40
C VAL A 43 2.76 14.28 19.45
N ILE A 44 1.77 13.38 19.48
CA ILE A 44 0.34 13.75 19.57
C ILE A 44 0.06 14.47 20.90
N VAL A 45 0.57 13.96 22.01
CA VAL A 45 0.42 14.60 23.33
C VAL A 45 1.07 15.98 23.35
N LEU A 46 2.25 16.14 22.75
CA LEU A 46 2.95 17.42 22.65
C LEU A 46 2.15 18.45 21.83
N LEU A 47 1.57 18.03 20.69
CA LEU A 47 0.73 18.88 19.84
C LEU A 47 -0.57 19.29 20.55
N LEU A 48 -1.19 18.39 21.32
CA LEU A 48 -2.38 18.72 22.11
C LEU A 48 -2.06 19.72 23.23
N LEU A 49 -0.92 19.61 23.89
CA LEU A 49 -0.48 20.57 24.92
C LEU A 49 -0.18 21.95 24.32
N LEU A 50 0.41 22.04 23.12
CA LEU A 50 0.65 23.30 22.42
C LEU A 50 -0.65 24.00 22.00
N ASN A 51 -1.70 23.24 21.65
CA ASN A 51 -3.02 23.80 21.33
C ASN A 51 -3.79 24.31 22.57
N MET A 52 -3.51 23.79 23.78
CA MET A 52 -4.14 24.29 25.01
C MET A 52 -3.54 25.59 25.52
N LEU A 53 -2.31 25.93 25.14
CA LEU A 53 -1.63 27.15 25.56
C LEU A 53 -1.93 28.37 24.67
N GLY A 54 -2.67 28.19 23.55
CA GLY A 54 -2.93 29.23 22.54
C GLY A 54 -4.32 29.84 22.52
N LYS A 55 -5.23 29.53 23.46
CA LYS A 55 -6.59 30.12 23.49
C LYS A 55 -6.85 30.91 24.76
N SER A 56 -6.59 32.20 24.67
CA SER A 56 -7.21 33.20 25.55
C SER A 56 -7.88 34.28 24.70
N GLY A 57 -9.20 34.45 24.88
CA GLY A 57 -9.94 35.66 24.40
C GLY A 57 -11.11 35.37 23.46
N SER A 58 -12.24 35.25 23.97
CA SER A 58 -13.49 35.98 24.10
C SER A 58 -14.55 35.82 23.03
N ASN A 59 -15.69 35.36 23.55
CA ASN A 59 -17.09 35.82 23.47
C ASN A 59 -17.99 35.60 22.24
N ASP A 60 -19.04 34.84 22.56
CA ASP A 60 -20.49 35.04 22.46
C ASP A 60 -21.18 35.21 21.07
N ALA A 61 -22.06 34.29 20.74
CA ALA A 61 -23.52 34.50 20.76
C ALA A 61 -24.28 33.33 20.13
N GLU A 62 -25.35 32.95 20.83
CA GLU A 62 -26.44 32.02 20.48
C GLU A 62 -27.13 32.32 19.14
N SER A 63 -27.67 31.29 18.47
CA SER A 63 -29.10 31.18 18.21
C SER A 63 -29.51 29.91 17.45
N GLU A 64 -30.56 29.36 17.97
CA GLU A 64 -31.43 28.22 17.65
C GLU A 64 -31.83 27.92 16.20
N ASN A 65 -32.01 26.60 15.99
CA ASN A 65 -33.16 25.88 15.36
C ASN A 65 -33.67 26.24 13.97
N THR A 66 -33.71 25.27 13.07
CA THR A 66 -34.96 24.59 12.67
C THR A 66 -34.63 23.47 11.68
N ALA A 67 -35.24 22.30 11.91
CA ALA A 67 -35.24 21.16 11.02
C ALA A 67 -36.18 21.46 9.83
N GLU A 68 -35.78 21.07 8.63
CA GLU A 68 -36.74 20.64 7.59
C GLU A 68 -36.04 19.69 6.59
N ASN A 69 -36.80 18.69 6.27
CA ASN A 69 -36.55 17.49 5.50
C ASN A 69 -36.71 17.79 4.01
N GLU A 70 -35.71 17.46 3.16
CA GLU A 70 -36.04 17.17 1.74
C GLU A 70 -34.92 16.36 1.04
N LYS A 71 -35.30 15.18 0.64
CA LYS A 71 -35.12 14.47 -0.62
C LYS A 71 -33.72 14.43 -1.28
N ALA A 72 -33.21 13.20 -1.37
CA ALA A 72 -32.05 12.79 -2.14
C ALA A 72 -32.06 13.33 -3.58
N GLU A 73 -31.04 14.07 -3.93
CA GLU A 73 -30.61 14.32 -5.29
C GLU A 73 -29.12 14.11 -5.39
N THR A 74 -28.75 13.20 -6.29
CA THR A 74 -27.37 12.84 -6.59
C THR A 74 -26.63 14.09 -7.08
N THR A 75 -25.82 14.68 -6.24
CA THR A 75 -24.94 15.78 -6.63
C THR A 75 -23.56 15.21 -6.92
N VAL A 76 -23.20 15.20 -8.19
CA VAL A 76 -21.82 15.12 -8.67
C VAL A 76 -21.05 16.24 -7.98
N VAL A 77 -20.13 15.89 -7.09
CA VAL A 77 -19.24 16.85 -6.44
C VAL A 77 -18.16 17.24 -7.44
N GLU A 78 -18.32 18.40 -8.02
CA GLU A 78 -17.32 19.07 -8.84
C GLU A 78 -16.11 19.41 -7.95
N ASN A 79 -15.01 18.69 -8.09
CA ASN A 79 -13.75 18.96 -7.40
C ASN A 79 -13.21 20.32 -7.84
N LYS A 80 -13.16 21.29 -6.92
CA LYS A 80 -12.35 22.48 -7.08
C LYS A 80 -10.88 22.10 -7.07
N THR A 81 -10.25 22.19 -8.21
CA THR A 81 -8.81 22.14 -8.41
C THR A 81 -8.16 23.36 -7.74
N ASP A 82 -7.30 23.13 -6.76
CA ASP A 82 -6.27 24.12 -6.37
C ASP A 82 -5.25 24.17 -7.50
N GLU A 83 -5.20 25.29 -8.22
CA GLU A 83 -4.23 25.59 -9.27
C GLU A 83 -2.83 25.75 -8.64
N ALA A 84 -2.05 24.66 -8.62
CA ALA A 84 -0.59 24.72 -8.67
C ALA A 84 -0.20 24.30 -10.08
N ASP A 85 0.55 25.16 -10.78
CA ASP A 85 1.05 25.09 -12.15
C ASP A 85 1.48 23.66 -12.56
N GLY A 86 0.53 22.82 -13.01
CA GLY A 86 0.72 21.41 -13.30
C GLY A 86 -0.28 20.94 -14.37
N LYS A 87 0.19 20.06 -15.22
CA LYS A 87 -0.59 19.41 -16.25
C LYS A 87 -1.80 18.70 -15.63
N THR A 88 -2.99 19.00 -16.10
CA THR A 88 -4.21 18.31 -15.67
C THR A 88 -4.32 16.98 -16.38
N TYR A 89 -4.39 15.89 -15.63
CA TYR A 89 -4.64 14.54 -16.15
C TYR A 89 -6.14 14.23 -16.10
N SER A 90 -6.64 13.53 -17.12
CA SER A 90 -8.00 13.01 -17.14
C SER A 90 -8.02 11.62 -16.49
N GLU A 91 -9.05 11.29 -15.71
CA GLU A 91 -9.24 9.91 -15.22
C GLU A 91 -9.36 8.89 -16.36
N ASN A 92 -9.84 9.32 -17.55
CA ASN A 92 -9.91 8.47 -18.74
C ASN A 92 -8.52 8.12 -19.34
N ASP A 93 -7.45 8.74 -18.85
CA ASP A 93 -6.08 8.41 -19.26
C ASP A 93 -5.53 7.20 -18.46
N PHE A 94 -6.32 6.64 -17.53
CA PHE A 94 -5.90 5.55 -16.65
C PHE A 94 -6.94 4.44 -16.60
N ASP A 95 -6.48 3.19 -16.68
CA ASP A 95 -7.31 2.04 -16.34
C ASP A 95 -6.94 1.58 -14.93
N VAL A 96 -7.94 1.35 -14.09
CA VAL A 96 -7.74 0.89 -12.70
C VAL A 96 -8.50 -0.42 -12.53
N LYS A 97 -7.78 -1.48 -12.11
CA LYS A 97 -8.37 -2.73 -11.61
C LYS A 97 -8.24 -2.76 -10.09
N GLU A 98 -9.21 -3.33 -9.42
CA GLU A 98 -9.35 -3.34 -7.97
C GLU A 98 -9.42 -4.76 -7.45
N TYR A 99 -8.69 -5.04 -6.34
CA TYR A 99 -8.74 -6.32 -5.66
C TYR A 99 -8.75 -6.11 -4.16
N LEU A 100 -9.61 -6.81 -3.45
CA LEU A 100 -9.69 -6.80 -2.00
C LEU A 100 -9.18 -8.15 -1.48
N TYR A 101 -8.30 -8.11 -0.49
CA TYR A 101 -7.74 -9.27 0.15
C TYR A 101 -7.71 -9.10 1.68
N GLU A 102 -8.44 -9.96 2.38
CA GLU A 102 -8.37 -10.06 3.84
C GLU A 102 -7.38 -11.16 4.22
N ASN A 103 -6.33 -10.79 4.92
CA ASN A 103 -5.29 -11.71 5.32
C ASN A 103 -5.66 -12.52 6.59
N THR A 104 -4.89 -13.56 6.90
CA THR A 104 -5.17 -14.47 8.03
C THR A 104 -4.93 -13.86 9.42
N ILE A 105 -4.35 -12.66 9.50
CA ILE A 105 -4.08 -11.97 10.75
C ILE A 105 -5.07 -10.83 11.02
N GLY A 106 -6.06 -10.64 10.14
CA GLY A 106 -7.16 -9.71 10.33
C GLY A 106 -6.90 -8.31 9.76
N ASP A 107 -6.01 -8.18 8.79
CA ASP A 107 -5.84 -6.94 8.03
C ASP A 107 -6.45 -7.09 6.65
N THR A 108 -6.89 -6.00 6.06
CA THR A 108 -7.36 -5.97 4.68
C THR A 108 -6.47 -5.09 3.82
N LEU A 109 -6.08 -5.63 2.65
CA LEU A 109 -5.39 -4.90 1.60
C LEU A 109 -6.36 -4.65 0.44
N TYR A 110 -6.40 -3.41 -0.04
CA TYR A 110 -7.17 -3.05 -1.22
C TYR A 110 -6.23 -2.58 -2.31
N PHE A 111 -5.94 -3.47 -3.25
CA PHE A 111 -5.00 -3.25 -4.33
C PHE A 111 -5.64 -2.48 -5.47
N LEU A 112 -4.89 -1.51 -5.98
CA LEU A 112 -5.18 -0.79 -7.21
C LEU A 112 -4.09 -1.07 -8.23
N ILE A 113 -4.46 -1.68 -9.34
CA ILE A 113 -3.57 -1.92 -10.48
C ILE A 113 -3.86 -0.84 -11.51
N VAL A 114 -2.92 0.07 -11.68
CA VAL A 114 -3.09 1.28 -12.47
C VAL A 114 -2.29 1.18 -13.76
N THR A 115 -2.96 1.26 -14.91
CA THR A 115 -2.33 1.37 -16.22
C THR A 115 -2.38 2.82 -16.68
N ASN A 116 -1.22 3.38 -17.02
CA ASN A 116 -1.10 4.76 -17.52
C ASN A 116 -1.19 4.76 -19.06
N ASN A 117 -2.34 5.13 -19.59
CA ASN A 117 -2.58 5.29 -21.03
C ASN A 117 -2.21 6.70 -21.54
N SER A 118 -1.76 7.60 -20.67
CA SER A 118 -1.27 8.91 -21.06
C SER A 118 0.11 8.82 -21.73
N LYS A 119 0.60 9.95 -22.22
CA LYS A 119 1.94 10.05 -22.86
C LYS A 119 3.01 10.59 -21.92
N ALA A 120 2.72 10.67 -20.63
CA ALA A 120 3.60 11.26 -19.63
C ALA A 120 3.98 10.24 -18.55
N ASN A 121 5.06 10.51 -17.82
CA ASN A 121 5.40 9.79 -16.62
C ASN A 121 4.62 10.41 -15.45
N VAL A 122 3.83 9.60 -14.77
CA VAL A 122 2.84 10.04 -13.78
C VAL A 122 3.15 9.45 -12.42
N ALA A 123 3.07 10.27 -11.39
CA ALA A 123 2.95 9.83 -10.00
C ALA A 123 1.47 9.78 -9.61
N VAL A 124 1.08 8.80 -8.81
CA VAL A 124 -0.28 8.63 -8.30
C VAL A 124 -0.26 8.70 -6.80
N SER A 125 -1.13 9.52 -6.21
CA SER A 125 -1.42 9.46 -4.78
C SER A 125 -2.91 9.21 -4.58
N GLY A 126 -3.26 8.53 -3.49
CA GLY A 126 -4.64 8.17 -3.21
C GLY A 126 -4.96 8.23 -1.72
N ASN A 127 -6.23 8.41 -1.42
CA ASN A 127 -6.77 8.20 -0.09
C ASN A 127 -8.03 7.34 -0.19
N ALA A 128 -8.26 6.51 0.83
CA ALA A 128 -9.39 5.61 0.88
C ALA A 128 -10.06 5.56 2.24
N THR A 129 -11.33 5.22 2.24
CA THR A 129 -12.14 4.95 3.42
C THR A 129 -12.87 3.64 3.23
N ALA A 130 -12.58 2.67 4.09
CA ALA A 130 -13.27 1.39 4.16
C ALA A 130 -14.59 1.52 4.92
N LYS A 131 -15.64 0.87 4.43
CA LYS A 131 -16.98 0.89 5.01
C LYS A 131 -17.51 -0.52 5.29
N ASP A 132 -18.26 -0.64 6.37
CA ASP A 132 -19.03 -1.85 6.69
C ASP A 132 -20.33 -1.92 5.89
N SER A 133 -21.07 -3.05 6.00
CA SER A 133 -22.36 -3.25 5.32
C SER A 133 -23.47 -2.30 5.76
N SER A 134 -23.26 -1.50 6.80
CA SER A 134 -24.18 -0.45 7.25
C SER A 134 -23.78 0.93 6.71
N GLY A 135 -22.67 1.02 5.94
CA GLY A 135 -22.12 2.25 5.40
C GLY A 135 -21.28 3.07 6.39
N ASN A 136 -20.97 2.53 7.58
CA ASN A 136 -20.10 3.20 8.53
C ASN A 136 -18.65 3.10 8.10
N SER A 137 -17.88 4.18 8.27
CA SER A 137 -16.42 4.17 8.06
C SER A 137 -15.75 3.37 9.17
N ILE A 138 -14.99 2.33 8.79
CA ILE A 138 -14.30 1.40 9.69
C ILE A 138 -12.78 1.41 9.53
N GLY A 139 -12.26 2.06 8.48
CA GLY A 139 -10.84 2.24 8.23
C GLY A 139 -10.57 3.38 7.26
N ALA A 140 -9.35 3.90 7.28
CA ALA A 140 -8.86 4.87 6.29
C ALA A 140 -7.36 4.69 6.12
N ASP A 141 -6.86 4.87 4.89
CA ASP A 141 -5.45 4.81 4.55
C ASP A 141 -5.12 5.66 3.32
N ASP A 142 -3.84 5.94 3.11
CA ASP A 142 -3.29 6.67 1.97
C ASP A 142 -2.30 5.78 1.21
N MET A 143 -2.19 5.97 -0.11
CA MET A 143 -1.21 5.27 -0.94
C MET A 143 -0.48 6.21 -1.90
N ASP A 144 0.73 5.81 -2.33
CA ASP A 144 1.51 6.49 -3.35
C ASP A 144 2.17 5.52 -4.33
N ILE A 145 2.15 5.86 -5.63
CA ILE A 145 2.97 5.24 -6.67
C ILE A 145 3.89 6.31 -7.22
N ALA A 146 5.19 6.13 -7.04
CA ALA A 146 6.18 7.16 -7.35
C ALA A 146 6.28 7.50 -8.85
N VAL A 147 6.12 6.50 -9.72
CA VAL A 147 6.11 6.66 -11.17
C VAL A 147 5.40 5.51 -11.87
N ILE A 148 4.60 5.86 -12.87
CA ILE A 148 4.09 4.96 -13.90
C ILE A 148 4.39 5.62 -15.24
N GLY A 149 5.22 4.99 -16.06
CA GLY A 149 5.56 5.49 -17.41
C GLY A 149 4.40 5.36 -18.38
N ALA A 150 4.50 6.02 -19.53
CA ALA A 150 3.52 5.90 -20.60
C ALA A 150 3.38 4.43 -21.06
N GLY A 151 2.17 3.88 -20.99
CA GLY A 151 1.88 2.48 -21.32
C GLY A 151 2.30 1.46 -20.27
N GLU A 152 2.84 1.89 -19.13
CA GLU A 152 3.17 0.99 -18.02
C GLU A 152 1.95 0.70 -17.15
N THR A 153 1.98 -0.47 -16.53
CA THR A 153 1.06 -0.87 -15.46
C THR A 153 1.87 -1.03 -14.17
N SER A 154 1.39 -0.43 -13.10
CA SER A 154 1.98 -0.53 -11.76
C SER A 154 0.90 -0.79 -10.72
N PHE A 155 1.28 -0.97 -9.47
CA PHE A 155 0.34 -1.21 -8.39
C PHE A 155 0.60 -0.30 -7.20
N GLY A 156 -0.44 -0.08 -6.42
CA GLY A 156 -0.41 0.44 -5.07
C GLY A 156 -1.52 -0.21 -4.26
N TYR A 157 -1.53 -0.06 -2.96
CA TYR A 157 -2.60 -0.59 -2.12
C TYR A 157 -2.85 0.29 -0.91
N PHE A 158 -4.09 0.23 -0.42
CA PHE A 158 -4.47 0.74 0.88
C PHE A 158 -4.42 -0.41 1.89
N TYR A 159 -3.78 -0.17 3.03
CA TYR A 159 -3.61 -1.15 4.08
C TYR A 159 -4.45 -0.80 5.31
N PHE A 160 -5.51 -1.54 5.53
CA PHE A 160 -6.41 -1.36 6.65
C PHE A 160 -6.01 -2.28 7.82
N ASP A 161 -5.14 -1.78 8.71
CA ASP A 161 -4.57 -2.51 9.87
C ASP A 161 -5.66 -2.89 10.88
N GLY A 162 -5.88 -4.19 11.07
CA GLY A 162 -6.86 -4.74 11.99
C GLY A 162 -8.33 -4.53 11.57
N VAL A 163 -8.59 -4.24 10.31
CA VAL A 163 -9.93 -4.03 9.75
C VAL A 163 -10.30 -5.22 8.88
N THR A 164 -11.44 -5.85 9.19
CA THR A 164 -12.03 -6.97 8.44
C THR A 164 -13.50 -6.69 8.14
N GLY A 165 -14.08 -7.48 7.24
CA GLY A 165 -15.50 -7.36 6.89
C GLY A 165 -15.82 -6.06 6.16
N ILE A 166 -14.90 -5.58 5.33
CA ILE A 166 -15.12 -4.43 4.45
C ILE A 166 -16.13 -4.81 3.38
N ASP A 167 -17.21 -4.04 3.28
CA ASP A 167 -18.24 -4.19 2.26
C ASP A 167 -17.92 -3.35 1.02
N SER A 168 -17.39 -2.14 1.23
CA SER A 168 -16.98 -1.24 0.14
C SER A 168 -15.82 -0.34 0.56
N VAL A 169 -15.07 0.15 -0.44
CA VAL A 169 -14.00 1.12 -0.26
C VAL A 169 -14.29 2.32 -1.15
N ASP A 170 -14.47 3.48 -0.54
CA ASP A 170 -14.49 4.74 -1.25
C ASP A 170 -13.07 5.27 -1.35
N TYR A 171 -12.58 5.53 -2.55
CA TYR A 171 -11.26 6.10 -2.74
C TYR A 171 -11.24 7.24 -3.75
N SER A 172 -10.20 8.04 -3.69
CA SER A 172 -9.90 9.04 -4.72
C SER A 172 -8.42 8.98 -5.10
N LEU A 173 -8.14 9.13 -6.39
CA LEU A 173 -6.79 9.19 -6.93
C LEU A 173 -6.48 10.59 -7.46
N LYS A 174 -5.24 11.03 -7.24
CA LYS A 174 -4.68 12.25 -7.80
C LYS A 174 -3.47 11.90 -8.63
N TYR A 175 -3.46 12.37 -9.86
CA TYR A 175 -2.38 12.16 -10.82
C TYR A 175 -1.57 13.45 -10.98
N SER A 176 -0.25 13.33 -11.00
CA SER A 176 0.67 14.45 -11.19
C SER A 176 1.90 14.04 -12.00
N ASP A 177 2.64 14.99 -12.55
CA ASP A 177 3.92 14.68 -13.20
C ASP A 177 4.86 14.00 -12.21
N SER A 178 5.46 12.87 -12.60
CA SER A 178 6.46 12.21 -11.76
C SER A 178 7.79 12.94 -11.79
N LEU A 179 8.47 12.97 -10.65
CA LEU A 179 9.86 13.45 -10.52
C LEU A 179 10.91 12.38 -10.91
N TYR A 180 10.44 11.16 -11.19
CA TYR A 180 11.28 10.00 -11.49
C TYR A 180 11.06 9.53 -12.92
N ASP A 181 12.10 8.93 -13.50
CA ASP A 181 12.00 8.22 -14.76
C ASP A 181 11.46 6.81 -14.51
N PRO A 182 10.57 6.28 -15.39
CA PRO A 182 10.03 4.94 -15.28
C PRO A 182 11.06 3.87 -15.66
N VAL A 183 10.81 2.63 -15.25
CA VAL A 183 11.74 1.52 -15.50
C VAL A 183 11.04 0.24 -15.93
N ILE A 184 9.75 0.09 -15.68
CA ILE A 184 9.06 -1.20 -15.86
C ILE A 184 9.13 -1.67 -17.29
N ASN A 185 8.94 -0.79 -18.27
CA ASN A 185 9.06 -1.12 -19.70
C ASN A 185 10.48 -1.52 -20.14
N ASN A 186 11.50 -1.26 -19.32
CA ASN A 186 12.88 -1.65 -19.56
C ASN A 186 13.23 -3.00 -18.91
N LEU A 187 12.32 -3.61 -18.19
CA LEU A 187 12.50 -4.92 -17.58
C LEU A 187 11.99 -6.02 -18.52
N GLU A 188 12.87 -6.94 -18.90
CA GLU A 188 12.46 -8.20 -19.48
C GLU A 188 12.18 -9.17 -18.33
N VAL A 189 10.92 -9.58 -18.20
CA VAL A 189 10.44 -10.38 -17.08
C VAL A 189 10.14 -11.80 -17.53
N GLU A 190 10.69 -12.79 -16.82
CA GLU A 190 10.36 -14.19 -16.92
C GLU A 190 9.72 -14.68 -15.63
N GLN A 191 8.69 -15.53 -15.76
CA GLN A 191 7.98 -16.10 -14.61
C GLN A 191 7.94 -17.62 -14.72
N THR A 192 8.21 -18.28 -13.60
CA THR A 192 8.05 -19.74 -13.46
C THR A 192 7.17 -20.02 -12.26
N THR A 193 6.04 -20.68 -12.47
CA THR A 193 5.05 -21.01 -11.44
C THR A 193 5.08 -22.50 -11.09
N ASN A 194 4.74 -22.80 -9.85
CA ASN A 194 4.40 -24.13 -9.35
C ASN A 194 3.28 -24.01 -8.33
N ASP A 195 2.84 -25.09 -7.69
CA ASP A 195 1.69 -25.10 -6.79
C ASP A 195 1.88 -24.26 -5.51
N GLU A 196 3.08 -23.80 -5.19
CA GLU A 196 3.43 -23.14 -3.93
C GLU A 196 4.00 -21.73 -4.10
N ASN A 197 4.47 -21.36 -5.32
CA ASN A 197 5.11 -20.05 -5.51
C ASN A 197 5.18 -19.65 -7.00
N VAL A 198 5.56 -18.40 -7.21
CA VAL A 198 6.06 -17.90 -8.49
C VAL A 198 7.49 -17.38 -8.31
N ILE A 199 8.40 -17.81 -9.18
CA ILE A 199 9.73 -17.24 -9.29
C ILE A 199 9.69 -16.22 -10.41
N VAL A 200 10.07 -14.99 -10.08
CA VAL A 200 10.09 -13.86 -11.02
C VAL A 200 11.54 -13.46 -11.24
N SER A 201 11.98 -13.47 -12.50
CA SER A 201 13.31 -13.01 -12.91
C SER A 201 13.14 -11.76 -13.75
N ALA A 202 13.81 -10.68 -13.38
CA ALA A 202 13.80 -9.42 -14.12
C ALA A 202 15.20 -9.10 -14.63
N THR A 203 15.33 -8.90 -15.93
CA THR A 203 16.56 -8.44 -16.60
C THR A 203 16.39 -6.97 -16.96
N ASN A 204 17.27 -6.12 -16.47
CA ASN A 204 17.24 -4.70 -16.83
C ASN A 204 17.86 -4.49 -18.23
N LYS A 205 17.04 -4.23 -19.24
CA LYS A 205 17.45 -3.92 -20.62
C LYS A 205 17.68 -2.44 -20.87
N GLY A 206 17.42 -1.60 -19.86
CA GLY A 206 17.67 -0.16 -19.93
C GLY A 206 19.14 0.19 -19.80
N GLU A 207 19.46 1.46 -20.02
CA GLU A 207 20.83 2.01 -19.91
C GLU A 207 21.14 2.48 -18.48
N LYS A 208 20.11 2.73 -17.66
CA LYS A 208 20.21 3.17 -16.28
C LYS A 208 19.96 1.99 -15.32
N GLU A 209 20.47 2.10 -14.10
CA GLU A 209 20.09 1.18 -13.01
C GLU A 209 18.57 1.25 -12.77
N ALA A 210 17.96 0.10 -12.51
CA ALA A 210 16.58 0.02 -12.05
C ALA A 210 16.61 -0.04 -10.52
N GLU A 211 16.04 0.98 -9.86
CA GLU A 211 16.03 1.11 -8.40
C GLU A 211 14.68 0.75 -7.81
N PHE A 212 14.71 0.12 -6.63
CA PHE A 212 13.51 -0.23 -5.85
C PHE A 212 12.48 -1.03 -6.64
N VAL A 213 12.95 -1.93 -7.52
CA VAL A 213 12.06 -2.82 -8.26
C VAL A 213 11.46 -3.81 -7.29
N MET A 214 10.15 -3.72 -7.09
CA MET A 214 9.37 -4.62 -6.24
C MET A 214 8.38 -5.39 -7.11
N ALA A 215 8.26 -6.68 -6.88
CA ALA A 215 7.23 -7.52 -7.48
C ALA A 215 6.16 -7.84 -6.45
N GLN A 216 4.90 -7.68 -6.83
CA GLN A 216 3.71 -8.06 -6.08
C GLN A 216 3.02 -9.19 -6.82
N ALA A 217 2.90 -10.34 -6.19
CA ALA A 217 2.10 -11.45 -6.69
C ALA A 217 0.74 -11.46 -6.00
N LEU A 218 -0.33 -11.51 -6.78
CA LEU A 218 -1.68 -11.78 -6.34
C LEU A 218 -2.07 -13.17 -6.83
N PHE A 219 -2.38 -14.07 -5.90
CA PHE A 219 -2.76 -15.44 -6.19
C PHE A 219 -4.27 -15.59 -6.10
N PHE A 220 -4.88 -16.21 -7.09
CA PHE A 220 -6.32 -16.27 -7.28
C PHE A 220 -6.86 -17.69 -7.15
N ASP A 221 -8.11 -17.79 -6.69
CA ASP A 221 -8.92 -18.99 -6.82
C ASP A 221 -9.58 -19.08 -8.20
N GLU A 222 -10.29 -20.18 -8.47
CA GLU A 222 -11.04 -20.43 -9.72
C GLU A 222 -12.17 -19.42 -10.00
N ASN A 223 -12.55 -18.60 -9.00
CA ASN A 223 -13.56 -17.56 -9.11
C ASN A 223 -12.98 -16.14 -9.27
N ASN A 224 -11.66 -16.03 -9.49
CA ASN A 224 -10.91 -14.78 -9.54
C ASN A 224 -10.93 -13.96 -8.23
N ASN A 225 -11.07 -14.59 -7.08
CA ASN A 225 -10.86 -13.93 -5.80
C ASN A 225 -9.38 -14.03 -5.43
N VAL A 226 -8.80 -12.95 -4.91
CA VAL A 226 -7.46 -12.98 -4.33
C VAL A 226 -7.51 -13.77 -3.03
N ILE A 227 -6.77 -14.87 -2.97
CA ILE A 227 -6.71 -15.76 -1.80
C ILE A 227 -5.39 -15.66 -1.05
N TRP A 228 -4.36 -15.11 -1.69
CA TRP A 228 -3.04 -14.87 -1.12
C TRP A 228 -2.32 -13.75 -1.87
N GLU A 229 -1.43 -13.06 -1.17
CA GLU A 229 -0.52 -12.09 -1.74
C GLU A 229 0.89 -12.31 -1.22
N SER A 230 1.88 -11.92 -2.01
CA SER A 230 3.29 -11.94 -1.62
C SER A 230 4.04 -10.87 -2.37
N GLU A 231 4.87 -10.10 -1.67
CA GLU A 231 5.70 -9.07 -2.28
C GLU A 231 7.15 -9.17 -1.80
N ASP A 232 8.09 -8.83 -2.68
CA ASP A 232 9.48 -8.63 -2.30
C ASP A 232 10.21 -7.82 -3.39
N TYR A 233 11.38 -7.28 -3.02
CA TYR A 233 12.23 -6.55 -3.95
C TYR A 233 13.06 -7.49 -4.82
N ILE A 234 13.08 -7.23 -6.14
CA ILE A 234 13.97 -7.88 -7.09
C ILE A 234 15.22 -7.02 -7.20
N THR A 235 16.09 -7.10 -6.22
CA THR A 235 17.22 -6.18 -6.14
C THR A 235 18.44 -6.86 -5.49
N ASP A 236 19.62 -6.26 -5.70
CA ASP A 236 20.82 -6.57 -4.95
C ASP A 236 20.80 -5.87 -3.55
N ASP A 237 21.91 -5.97 -2.83
CA ASP A 237 22.07 -5.33 -1.51
C ASP A 237 21.97 -3.80 -1.56
N GLU A 238 22.11 -3.19 -2.75
CA GLU A 238 21.98 -1.74 -2.99
C GLU A 238 20.59 -1.33 -3.46
N LEU A 239 19.63 -2.25 -3.51
CA LEU A 239 18.26 -2.05 -4.02
C LEU A 239 18.24 -1.68 -5.51
N LYS A 240 19.08 -2.37 -6.33
CA LYS A 240 19.27 -2.05 -7.74
C LYS A 240 19.36 -3.30 -8.61
N ILE A 241 18.94 -3.15 -9.87
CA ILE A 241 19.27 -4.06 -10.97
C ILE A 241 20.09 -3.25 -11.98
N LYS A 242 21.36 -3.60 -12.15
CA LYS A 242 22.27 -2.91 -13.08
C LYS A 242 21.89 -3.21 -14.53
N PRO A 243 22.27 -2.35 -15.50
CA PRO A 243 22.05 -2.63 -16.90
C PRO A 243 22.59 -4.00 -17.33
N ASN A 244 21.76 -4.82 -17.98
CA ASN A 244 21.96 -6.19 -18.40
C ASN A 244 22.12 -7.25 -17.29
N ASP A 245 21.99 -6.87 -16.02
CA ASP A 245 21.93 -7.85 -14.94
C ASP A 245 20.51 -8.44 -14.84
N THR A 246 20.45 -9.70 -14.44
CA THR A 246 19.23 -10.43 -14.12
C THR A 246 19.22 -10.79 -12.65
N LEU A 247 18.17 -10.40 -11.93
CA LEU A 247 17.92 -10.78 -10.56
C LEU A 247 16.57 -11.48 -10.46
N SER A 248 16.40 -12.29 -9.42
CA SER A 248 15.18 -13.09 -9.24
C SER A 248 14.72 -13.04 -7.80
N VAL A 249 13.40 -13.14 -7.64
CA VAL A 249 12.73 -13.28 -6.35
C VAL A 249 11.75 -14.44 -6.41
N GLN A 250 11.55 -15.12 -5.28
CA GLN A 250 10.51 -16.12 -5.09
C GLN A 250 9.41 -15.52 -4.22
N LEU A 251 8.19 -15.56 -4.73
CA LEU A 251 7.01 -15.07 -4.04
C LEU A 251 6.13 -16.29 -3.70
N ASP A 252 6.03 -16.57 -2.40
CA ASP A 252 5.41 -17.80 -1.90
C ASP A 252 3.90 -17.63 -1.73
N CYS A 253 3.14 -18.68 -2.04
CA CYS A 253 1.75 -18.86 -1.72
C CYS A 253 1.58 -20.01 -0.72
N GLN A 254 0.92 -19.74 0.41
CA GLN A 254 0.67 -20.77 1.44
C GLN A 254 -0.63 -21.55 1.20
N LYS A 255 -1.29 -21.33 0.08
CA LYS A 255 -2.54 -21.98 -0.34
C LYS A 255 -2.42 -22.44 -1.78
N GLY A 256 -3.10 -23.52 -2.14
CA GLY A 256 -3.25 -23.87 -3.55
C GLY A 256 -4.02 -22.78 -4.27
N TYR A 257 -3.60 -22.41 -5.46
CA TYR A 257 -4.19 -21.35 -6.27
C TYR A 257 -4.47 -21.83 -7.71
N ASP A 258 -5.36 -21.14 -8.41
CA ASP A 258 -5.65 -21.40 -9.82
C ASP A 258 -4.65 -20.69 -10.75
N HIS A 259 -4.46 -19.40 -10.53
CA HIS A 259 -3.50 -18.59 -11.29
C HIS A 259 -2.90 -17.48 -10.43
N VAL A 260 -1.84 -16.85 -10.94
CA VAL A 260 -1.15 -15.73 -10.30
C VAL A 260 -0.96 -14.61 -11.31
N GLU A 261 -1.20 -13.38 -10.87
CA GLU A 261 -0.84 -12.16 -11.58
C GLU A 261 0.29 -11.46 -10.84
N VAL A 262 1.32 -10.99 -11.56
CA VAL A 262 2.47 -10.31 -10.97
C VAL A 262 2.58 -8.91 -11.52
N TYR A 263 2.69 -7.95 -10.62
CA TYR A 263 2.79 -6.53 -10.92
C TYR A 263 4.09 -5.96 -10.35
N PHE A 264 4.50 -4.82 -10.86
CA PHE A 264 5.80 -4.23 -10.51
C PHE A 264 5.67 -2.77 -10.15
N THR A 265 6.53 -2.33 -9.23
CA THR A 265 6.91 -0.93 -9.05
C THR A 265 8.41 -0.80 -9.27
N GLY A 266 8.89 0.42 -9.45
CA GLY A 266 10.31 0.71 -9.59
C GLY A 266 10.52 2.04 -10.28
N ARG A 267 11.77 2.51 -10.27
CA ARG A 267 12.17 3.73 -10.95
C ARG A 267 13.57 3.60 -11.53
N ALA A 268 13.90 4.39 -12.55
CA ALA A 268 15.26 4.45 -13.05
C ALA A 268 16.15 5.23 -12.07
N GLY A 269 17.39 4.81 -11.93
CA GLY A 269 18.45 5.52 -11.22
C GLY A 269 18.78 6.86 -11.86
N LYS A 270 19.38 7.74 -11.06
CA LYS A 270 19.76 9.10 -11.51
C LYS A 270 20.92 9.10 -12.49
#